data_ab184c1a607534d58f3cb61718f5f06a
#
_entry.id   ab184c1a607534d58f3cb61718f5f06a
#
_cell.length_a   1.000
_cell.length_b   1.000
_cell.length_c   1.000
_cell.angle_alpha   90.00
_cell.angle_beta   90.00
_cell.angle_gamma   90.00
#
_symmetry.space_group_name_H-M   'P 1'
#
loop_
_entity.id
_entity.type
_entity.pdbx_description
1 polymer ?
#
loop_
_entity_poly.entity_id
_entity_poly.type
_entity_poly.pdbx_seq_one_letter_code
_entity_poly.pdbx_strand_id
1 'polypeptide(L)'
;MKTKLSMVAAALLLSVVATGTCHAQQTPLAVKIPFAFQAGDHTLPAGEYRVESTITGSGTIQRLSQANGEAVMFLVTMPVESRYGHANPELVFNCYGQTKFLSQIWTGDREGRQLYKSDREKQISVGERGREFALVLHPTDVKQ
;
A
#
# COMPACT_ATOMS: atom_id res chain seq x y z
N MET A 1 -45.33 -35.23 19.94
CA MET A 1 -44.89 -34.66 18.65
C MET A 1 -44.53 -33.18 18.68
N LYS A 2 -45.12 -32.39 19.57
CA LYS A 2 -44.85 -30.93 19.66
C LYS A 2 -43.43 -30.57 20.19
N THR A 3 -42.85 -31.40 21.05
CA THR A 3 -41.50 -31.18 21.63
C THR A 3 -40.33 -31.44 20.66
N LYS A 4 -40.48 -32.34 19.71
CA LYS A 4 -39.46 -32.66 18.73
C LYS A 4 -39.35 -31.58 17.63
N LEU A 5 -40.46 -30.93 17.29
CA LEU A 5 -40.50 -29.84 16.31
C LEU A 5 -39.82 -28.56 16.86
N SER A 6 -39.94 -28.35 18.18
CA SER A 6 -39.35 -27.21 18.89
C SER A 6 -37.82 -27.31 18.97
N MET A 7 -37.27 -28.53 19.14
CA MET A 7 -35.83 -28.75 19.16
C MET A 7 -35.16 -28.58 17.78
N VAL A 8 -35.85 -28.96 16.71
CA VAL A 8 -35.34 -28.75 15.33
C VAL A 8 -35.33 -27.27 14.97
N ALA A 9 -36.35 -26.52 15.37
CA ALA A 9 -36.39 -25.07 15.14
C ALA A 9 -35.30 -24.31 15.93
N ALA A 10 -34.97 -24.75 17.15
CA ALA A 10 -33.89 -24.17 17.95
C ALA A 10 -32.50 -24.48 17.37
N ALA A 11 -32.30 -25.65 16.78
CA ALA A 11 -31.02 -26.01 16.13
C ALA A 11 -30.80 -25.25 14.82
N LEU A 12 -31.86 -24.91 14.08
CA LEU A 12 -31.76 -24.11 12.85
C LEU A 12 -31.49 -22.63 13.13
N LEU A 13 -31.92 -22.11 14.28
CA LEU A 13 -31.67 -20.72 14.67
C LEU A 13 -30.23 -20.49 15.18
N LEU A 14 -29.53 -21.53 15.65
CA LEU A 14 -28.15 -21.42 16.14
C LEU A 14 -27.10 -21.46 15.01
N SER A 15 -27.45 -21.90 13.81
CA SER A 15 -26.53 -22.03 12.69
C SER A 15 -26.33 -20.74 11.88
N VAL A 16 -27.06 -19.66 12.15
CA VAL A 16 -27.02 -18.41 11.38
C VAL A 16 -25.99 -17.39 11.92
N VAL A 17 -25.37 -17.62 13.10
CA VAL A 17 -24.55 -16.63 13.79
C VAL A 17 -23.04 -16.78 13.48
N ALA A 18 -22.62 -17.75 12.65
CA ALA A 18 -21.19 -18.01 12.38
C ALA A 18 -20.70 -17.54 11.01
N THR A 19 -21.32 -16.52 10.42
CA THR A 19 -20.67 -15.80 9.31
C THR A 19 -19.71 -14.76 9.90
N GLY A 20 -18.60 -15.22 10.48
CA GLY A 20 -17.46 -14.38 10.78
C GLY A 20 -17.00 -13.76 9.47
N THR A 21 -17.19 -12.46 9.30
CA THR A 21 -16.59 -11.70 8.23
C THR A 21 -15.08 -11.76 8.41
N CYS A 22 -14.43 -12.66 7.68
CA CYS A 22 -12.98 -12.73 7.60
C CYS A 22 -12.54 -11.48 6.83
N HIS A 23 -12.36 -10.36 7.53
CA HIS A 23 -11.68 -9.22 6.96
C HIS A 23 -10.22 -9.62 6.81
N ALA A 24 -9.77 -9.85 5.59
CA ALA A 24 -8.36 -9.96 5.28
C ALA A 24 -7.72 -8.60 5.64
N GLN A 25 -7.16 -8.51 6.84
CA GLN A 25 -6.40 -7.35 7.28
C GLN A 25 -5.11 -7.38 6.47
N GLN A 26 -4.97 -6.44 5.53
CA GLN A 26 -3.71 -6.24 4.85
C GLN A 26 -2.71 -5.71 5.89
N THR A 27 -1.66 -6.48 6.13
CA THR A 27 -0.59 -6.07 7.05
C THR A 27 0.10 -4.84 6.49
N PRO A 28 0.17 -3.74 7.24
CA PRO A 28 0.87 -2.56 6.78
C PRO A 28 2.36 -2.88 6.57
N LEU A 29 2.92 -2.36 5.50
CA LEU A 29 4.32 -2.53 5.14
C LEU A 29 5.10 -1.31 5.64
N ALA A 30 6.23 -1.54 6.30
CA ALA A 30 7.12 -0.49 6.79
C ALA A 30 8.40 -0.42 5.97
N VAL A 31 8.95 0.79 5.85
CA VAL A 31 10.21 1.04 5.16
C VAL A 31 10.93 2.22 5.80
N LYS A 32 12.25 2.09 5.92
CA LYS A 32 13.12 3.21 6.29
C LYS A 32 13.68 3.84 5.02
N ILE A 33 13.28 5.08 4.75
CA ILE A 33 13.74 5.86 3.62
C ILE A 33 14.84 6.81 4.10
N PRO A 34 16.10 6.61 3.70
CA PRO A 34 17.24 7.35 4.26
C PRO A 34 17.48 8.72 3.61
N PHE A 35 16.56 9.19 2.77
CA PHE A 35 16.68 10.45 2.02
C PHE A 35 15.34 11.16 1.94
N ALA A 36 15.38 12.47 1.71
CA ALA A 36 14.17 13.23 1.36
C ALA A 36 13.72 12.90 -0.08
N PHE A 37 12.42 12.80 -0.29
CA PHE A 37 11.85 12.42 -1.57
C PHE A 37 10.55 13.17 -1.87
N GLN A 38 10.16 13.10 -3.13
CA GLN A 38 8.88 13.65 -3.62
C GLN A 38 7.86 12.51 -3.74
N ALA A 39 6.66 12.73 -3.23
CA ALA A 39 5.51 11.86 -3.48
C ALA A 39 4.37 12.70 -4.01
N GLY A 40 4.05 12.56 -5.31
CA GLY A 40 3.21 13.53 -6.01
C GLY A 40 3.84 14.93 -5.96
N ASP A 41 3.08 15.92 -5.49
CA ASP A 41 3.55 17.32 -5.41
C ASP A 41 4.17 17.69 -4.04
N HIS A 42 4.32 16.72 -3.14
CA HIS A 42 4.80 16.95 -1.78
C HIS A 42 6.21 16.42 -1.56
N THR A 43 7.03 17.20 -0.87
CA THR A 43 8.35 16.80 -0.39
C THR A 43 8.23 16.19 0.99
N LEU A 44 8.73 14.97 1.15
CA LEU A 44 8.75 14.24 2.41
C LEU A 44 10.19 14.07 2.91
N PRO A 45 10.44 14.19 4.21
CA PRO A 45 11.78 14.01 4.78
C PRO A 45 12.20 12.54 4.80
N ALA A 46 13.48 12.30 5.04
CA ALA A 46 13.97 10.97 5.40
C ALA A 46 13.27 10.48 6.69
N GLY A 47 12.96 9.19 6.78
CA GLY A 47 12.28 8.65 7.96
C GLY A 47 11.75 7.24 7.77
N GLU A 48 11.05 6.75 8.77
CA GLU A 48 10.30 5.49 8.69
C GLU A 48 8.87 5.74 8.23
N TYR A 49 8.45 5.02 7.21
CA TYR A 49 7.15 5.15 6.60
C TYR A 49 6.40 3.83 6.61
N ARG A 50 5.08 3.93 6.69
CA ARG A 50 4.15 2.82 6.51
C ARG A 50 3.33 3.04 5.26
N VAL A 51 3.18 1.97 4.49
CA VAL A 51 2.36 1.95 3.27
C VAL A 51 1.18 1.03 3.53
N GLU A 52 -0.01 1.56 3.34
CA GLU A 52 -1.27 0.84 3.51
C GLU A 52 -2.13 1.04 2.27
N SER A 53 -2.70 -0.04 1.77
CA SER A 53 -3.70 0.05 0.70
C SER A 53 -5.05 0.41 1.31
N THR A 54 -5.61 1.54 0.92
CA THR A 54 -6.95 1.92 1.34
C THR A 54 -7.95 1.35 0.34
N ILE A 55 -8.71 0.35 0.78
CA ILE A 55 -9.77 -0.26 -0.03
C ILE A 55 -10.95 0.70 -0.11
N THR A 56 -10.89 1.65 -1.01
CA THR A 56 -12.05 2.40 -1.46
C THR A 56 -12.35 1.95 -2.88
N GLY A 57 -13.21 0.96 -3.02
CA GLY A 57 -13.78 0.50 -4.29
C GLY A 57 -12.83 -0.02 -5.37
N SER A 58 -11.79 0.68 -5.73
CA SER A 58 -10.89 0.33 -6.85
C SER A 58 -9.42 0.14 -6.47
N GLY A 59 -9.06 0.24 -5.18
CA GLY A 59 -7.66 0.10 -4.74
C GLY A 59 -6.70 1.15 -5.29
N THR A 60 -7.22 2.26 -5.78
CA THR A 60 -6.44 3.33 -6.42
C THR A 60 -5.75 4.27 -5.44
N ILE A 61 -6.11 4.22 -4.16
CA ILE A 61 -5.56 5.11 -3.13
C ILE A 61 -4.65 4.32 -2.21
N GLN A 62 -3.40 4.77 -2.09
CA GLN A 62 -2.43 4.28 -1.14
C GLN A 62 -2.24 5.32 -0.04
N ARG A 63 -2.23 4.88 1.21
CA ARG A 63 -1.93 5.72 2.35
C ARG A 63 -0.45 5.58 2.70
N LEU A 64 0.26 6.68 2.68
CA LEU A 64 1.63 6.77 3.15
C LEU A 64 1.65 7.58 4.45
N SER A 65 2.14 6.99 5.53
CA SER A 65 2.22 7.65 6.84
C SER A 65 3.60 7.48 7.45
N GLN A 66 4.09 8.51 8.14
CA GLN A 66 5.29 8.36 8.96
C GLN A 66 5.01 7.49 10.19
N ALA A 67 6.01 6.75 10.66
CA ALA A 67 5.88 5.86 11.81
C ALA A 67 5.52 6.61 13.11
N ASN A 68 5.92 7.90 13.21
CA ASN A 68 5.56 8.80 14.31
C ASN A 68 4.13 9.38 14.20
N GLY A 69 3.43 9.11 13.09
CA GLY A 69 2.06 9.57 12.85
C GLY A 69 1.91 11.02 12.38
N GLU A 70 3.01 11.76 12.22
CA GLU A 70 2.95 13.20 11.90
C GLU A 70 2.58 13.52 10.45
N ALA A 71 2.92 12.65 9.51
CA ALA A 71 2.60 12.88 8.09
C ALA A 71 1.73 11.76 7.55
N VAL A 72 0.52 12.09 7.16
CA VAL A 72 -0.38 11.18 6.44
C VAL A 72 -0.65 11.74 5.06
N MET A 73 -0.38 10.95 4.04
CA MET A 73 -0.63 11.30 2.66
C MET A 73 -1.42 10.21 1.96
N PHE A 74 -2.35 10.63 1.12
CA PHE A 74 -3.09 9.75 0.23
C PHE A 74 -2.56 9.94 -1.19
N LEU A 75 -2.08 8.85 -1.77
CA LEU A 75 -1.48 8.83 -3.10
C LEU A 75 -2.47 8.21 -4.08
N VAL A 76 -2.82 8.95 -5.11
CA VAL A 76 -3.61 8.42 -6.22
C VAL A 76 -2.68 7.64 -7.14
N THR A 77 -3.03 6.38 -7.37
CA THR A 77 -2.20 5.45 -8.14
C THR A 77 -3.01 4.76 -9.23
N MET A 78 -2.31 4.22 -10.22
CA MET A 78 -2.87 3.31 -11.22
C MET A 78 -2.29 1.92 -11.05
N PRO A 79 -3.01 0.85 -11.40
CA PRO A 79 -2.45 -0.50 -11.39
C PRO A 79 -1.34 -0.63 -12.44
N VAL A 80 -0.31 -1.38 -12.08
CA VAL A 80 0.79 -1.77 -12.98
C VAL A 80 1.12 -3.23 -12.74
N GLU A 81 1.43 -3.95 -13.81
CA GLU A 81 1.80 -5.36 -13.75
C GLU A 81 3.25 -5.56 -14.17
N SER A 82 3.95 -6.45 -13.48
CA SER A 82 5.29 -6.90 -13.85
C SER A 82 5.22 -8.28 -14.50
N ARG A 83 5.94 -8.47 -15.61
CA ARG A 83 6.05 -9.76 -16.28
C ARG A 83 6.73 -10.83 -15.41
N TYR A 84 7.66 -10.40 -14.57
CA TYR A 84 8.50 -11.30 -13.76
C TYR A 84 8.08 -11.34 -12.29
N GLY A 85 7.13 -10.49 -11.87
CA GLY A 85 6.77 -10.30 -10.48
C GLY A 85 7.88 -9.59 -9.68
N HIS A 86 7.54 -9.23 -8.45
CA HIS A 86 8.48 -8.71 -7.47
C HIS A 86 8.51 -9.67 -6.28
N ALA A 87 9.66 -10.31 -6.05
CA ALA A 87 9.80 -11.32 -5.01
C ALA A 87 9.57 -10.74 -3.60
N ASN A 88 9.87 -9.46 -3.42
CA ASN A 88 9.71 -8.75 -2.16
C ASN A 88 8.85 -7.51 -2.37
N PRO A 89 8.10 -7.07 -1.35
CA PRO A 89 7.48 -5.76 -1.36
C PRO A 89 8.56 -4.66 -1.46
N GLU A 90 8.35 -3.67 -2.31
CA GLU A 90 9.33 -2.59 -2.52
C GLU A 90 8.70 -1.27 -2.95
N LEU A 91 9.40 -0.17 -2.64
CA LEU A 91 9.15 1.15 -3.20
C LEU A 91 10.18 1.43 -4.29
N VAL A 92 9.71 1.85 -5.46
CA VAL A 92 10.58 2.25 -6.57
C VAL A 92 10.57 3.76 -6.71
N PHE A 93 11.76 4.33 -6.82
CA PHE A 93 11.98 5.77 -6.98
C PHE A 93 12.61 6.06 -8.33
N ASN A 94 12.11 7.09 -9.01
CA ASN A 94 12.81 7.72 -10.13
C ASN A 94 13.77 8.77 -9.58
N CYS A 95 15.05 8.63 -9.89
CA CYS A 95 16.09 9.54 -9.43
C CYS A 95 16.61 10.39 -10.60
N TYR A 96 16.48 11.70 -10.46
CA TYR A 96 17.03 12.69 -11.39
C TYR A 96 18.03 13.56 -10.61
N GLY A 97 19.32 13.32 -10.84
CA GLY A 97 20.37 13.93 -10.04
C GLY A 97 20.19 13.65 -8.54
N GLN A 98 19.99 14.69 -7.74
CA GLN A 98 19.75 14.57 -6.30
C GLN A 98 18.27 14.43 -5.93
N THR A 99 17.36 14.67 -6.86
CA THR A 99 15.93 14.61 -6.60
C THR A 99 15.38 13.21 -6.83
N LYS A 100 14.63 12.70 -5.87
CA LYS A 100 14.02 11.36 -5.92
C LYS A 100 12.51 11.48 -5.85
N PHE A 101 11.82 10.82 -6.77
CA PHE A 101 10.36 10.78 -6.86
C PHE A 101 9.88 9.35 -6.60
N LEU A 102 8.94 9.18 -5.67
CA LEU A 102 8.27 7.90 -5.49
C LEU A 102 7.46 7.59 -6.76
N SER A 103 7.77 6.50 -7.41
CA SER A 103 7.18 6.11 -8.71
C SER A 103 6.25 4.93 -8.59
N GLN A 104 6.66 3.86 -7.89
CA GLN A 104 5.89 2.64 -7.81
C GLN A 104 5.91 2.06 -6.40
N ILE A 105 4.85 1.33 -6.07
CA ILE A 105 4.66 0.58 -4.83
C ILE A 105 4.32 -0.85 -5.20
N TRP A 106 5.17 -1.79 -4.82
CA TRP A 106 4.97 -3.22 -5.02
C TRP A 106 4.74 -3.90 -3.68
N THR A 107 3.77 -4.77 -3.59
CA THR A 107 3.40 -5.48 -2.35
C THR A 107 3.90 -6.93 -2.32
N GLY A 108 4.81 -7.29 -3.22
CA GLY A 108 5.41 -8.62 -3.29
C GLY A 108 4.63 -9.58 -4.20
N ASP A 109 4.02 -9.06 -5.25
CA ASP A 109 3.28 -9.83 -6.25
C ASP A 109 3.54 -9.26 -7.66
N ARG A 110 2.80 -9.74 -8.65
CA ARG A 110 2.83 -9.22 -10.01
C ARG A 110 2.12 -7.89 -10.15
N GLU A 111 1.20 -7.60 -9.25
CA GLU A 111 0.44 -6.35 -9.23
C GLU A 111 1.14 -5.31 -8.37
N GLY A 112 1.41 -4.17 -8.95
CA GLY A 112 1.92 -3.00 -8.28
C GLY A 112 1.00 -1.80 -8.46
N ARG A 113 1.42 -0.70 -7.89
CA ARG A 113 0.75 0.58 -7.99
C ARG A 113 1.75 1.63 -8.47
N GLN A 114 1.41 2.35 -9.53
CA GLN A 114 2.23 3.41 -10.09
C GLN A 114 1.63 4.77 -9.76
N LEU A 115 2.45 5.70 -9.30
CA LEU A 115 2.06 7.08 -9.09
C LEU A 115 2.08 7.84 -10.42
N TYR A 116 1.16 8.82 -10.55
CA TYR A 116 1.24 9.78 -11.65
C TYR A 116 2.45 10.68 -11.44
N LYS A 117 3.21 10.92 -12.53
CA LYS A 117 4.30 11.89 -12.48
C LYS A 117 3.75 13.28 -12.18
N SER A 118 4.31 13.92 -11.16
CA SER A 118 4.01 15.33 -10.87
C SER A 118 4.50 16.24 -12.00
N ASP A 119 3.98 17.45 -12.07
CA ASP A 119 4.43 18.40 -13.09
C ASP A 119 5.90 18.75 -12.93
N ARG A 120 6.40 18.79 -11.69
CA ARG A 120 7.82 18.94 -11.40
C ARG A 120 8.66 17.79 -11.94
N GLU A 121 8.21 16.54 -11.74
CA GLU A 121 8.91 15.36 -12.29
C GLU A 121 8.92 15.37 -13.81
N LYS A 122 7.80 15.73 -14.44
CA LYS A 122 7.72 15.85 -15.90
C LYS A 122 8.72 16.87 -16.44
N GLN A 123 8.83 18.04 -15.80
CA GLN A 123 9.79 19.09 -16.21
C GLN A 123 11.23 18.62 -16.12
N ILE A 124 11.62 17.97 -15.02
CA ILE A 124 12.98 17.46 -14.82
C ILE A 124 13.29 16.33 -15.81
N SER A 125 12.34 15.42 -16.05
CA SER A 125 12.50 14.25 -16.91
C SER A 125 12.75 14.60 -18.39
N VAL A 126 12.45 15.82 -18.83
CA VAL A 126 12.75 16.29 -20.18
C VAL A 126 14.26 16.54 -20.35
N GLY A 127 14.93 17.02 -19.31
CA GLY A 127 16.35 17.38 -19.35
C GLY A 127 17.31 16.31 -18.81
N GLU A 128 16.84 15.40 -18.01
CA GLU A 128 17.67 14.39 -17.34
C GLU A 128 17.12 12.98 -17.52
N ARG A 129 18.03 12.04 -17.78
CA ARG A 129 17.67 10.62 -17.80
C ARG A 129 17.54 10.10 -16.38
N GLY A 130 16.33 9.73 -15.97
CA GLY A 130 16.05 9.13 -14.67
C GLY A 130 16.72 7.76 -14.50
N ARG A 131 17.10 7.45 -13.26
CA ARG A 131 17.51 6.11 -12.81
C ARG A 131 16.50 5.59 -11.81
N GLU A 132 16.14 4.31 -11.95
CA GLU A 132 15.27 3.66 -10.97
C GLU A 132 16.09 3.14 -9.78
N PHE A 133 15.55 3.29 -8.59
CA PHE A 133 16.12 2.79 -7.35
C PHE A 133 15.00 2.18 -6.50
N ALA A 134 15.19 0.96 -6.00
CA ALA A 134 14.19 0.24 -5.21
C ALA A 134 14.63 0.10 -3.74
N LEU A 135 13.68 0.27 -2.82
CA LEU A 135 13.82 -0.02 -1.39
C LEU A 135 12.85 -1.13 -0.99
N VAL A 136 13.36 -2.19 -0.37
CA VAL A 136 12.55 -3.31 0.11
C VAL A 136 11.74 -2.90 1.34
N LEU A 137 10.47 -3.26 1.33
CA LEU A 137 9.53 -3.08 2.43
C LEU A 137 9.58 -4.31 3.36
N HIS A 138 9.32 -4.09 4.63
CA HIS A 138 9.20 -5.14 5.61
C HIS A 138 7.81 -5.13 6.23
N PRO A 139 7.23 -6.30 6.56
CA PRO A 139 6.00 -6.35 7.35
C PRO A 139 6.21 -5.61 8.66
N THR A 140 5.26 -4.77 9.04
CA THR A 140 5.32 -4.12 10.35
C THR A 140 4.84 -5.11 11.40
N ASP A 141 5.69 -5.45 12.35
CA ASP A 141 5.27 -6.17 13.54
C ASP A 141 4.28 -5.28 14.29
N VAL A 142 3.01 -5.61 14.22
CA VAL A 142 1.99 -4.99 15.05
C VAL A 142 2.22 -5.50 16.47
N LYS A 143 3.00 -4.77 17.27
CA LYS A 143 3.00 -4.98 18.71
C LYS A 143 1.58 -4.69 19.20
N GLN A 144 0.89 -5.77 19.58
CA GLN A 144 -0.35 -5.71 20.36
C GLN A 144 -0.06 -5.09 21.73
#